data_bd719c6df459f339340678c26bd6b5df
#
_entry.id   bd719c6df459f339340678c26bd6b5df
#
_cell.length_a   1.000
_cell.length_b   1.000
_cell.length_c   1.000
_cell.angle_alpha   90.00
_cell.angle_beta   90.00
_cell.angle_gamma   90.00
#
_symmetry.space_group_name_H-M   'P 1'
#
loop_
_entity.id
_entity.type
_entity.pdbx_description
1 polymer ?
#
loop_
_entity_poly.entity_id
_entity_poly.type
_entity_poly.pdbx_seq_one_letter_code
_entity_poly.pdbx_strand_id
1 'polypeptide(L)'
;MKKLLFCLLLLGAMPVGAQEDKDHNLNVAKNLDVMNVIYKYLDMMYVDTLDANEVVGNAIRSMLKSLDPYTVYYSESDVNELRTMITGKYVGVGMLIRWNFQLRNAVVDEPYENTPSAEAGLKKGDVIVSIDGEPMKGKDTKYVSERLRGDAGSTFELVVRRPSTGKQMKFKITRRSIYQTPAVPYYGIQEGGIGYINLSGFVENSAKAVRRAYVEMRRKGIRGLIVDLRNNGGGSEQEAADIVNMFVPKGRLVVSNRGKLKRANHDYITGMEPIDTVMPLVVLVNGNTASASEIMSGALQDFDRGVILGTRTYGKGIAQMTLDLPYNGQLKLTTNKWYTPSGRCIQAITYKHARGGSTVQKSDSTAKVFLTAHGREFKDVGGIVPDIEVKADSLPNIAYYLAAAVDSNEVLHNYEVDYIARHPTIAPAGEFSLSDTDYEEFKQRVMASGFKYDRESEKYLENLKELAKFEGYYDEARSEFEALENKLKHNVAKDLDYNKRVIKHMIENDIVAAYYYQKGSIENSLRDDKQVAEALKLLNDEAKYREILRPKKK
;
A
#
# COMPACT_ATOMS: atom_id res chain seq x y z
N MET A 1 44.17 39.97 -56.54
CA MET A 1 43.64 40.30 -55.18
C MET A 1 42.26 39.75 -55.00
N LYS A 2 42.08 38.45 -54.79
CA LYS A 2 40.78 37.75 -54.46
C LYS A 2 41.09 36.35 -53.93
N LYS A 3 41.93 36.23 -52.90
CA LYS A 3 42.18 34.96 -52.17
C LYS A 3 42.59 35.17 -50.71
N LEU A 4 41.98 36.15 -49.99
CA LEU A 4 42.35 36.40 -48.61
C LEU A 4 41.13 36.81 -47.76
N LEU A 5 39.93 36.23 -48.02
CA LEU A 5 38.73 36.55 -47.23
C LEU A 5 37.90 35.30 -46.88
N PHE A 6 38.58 34.14 -46.72
CA PHE A 6 37.85 32.87 -46.38
C PHE A 6 38.40 32.13 -45.17
N CYS A 7 39.25 32.74 -44.35
CA CYS A 7 39.81 32.11 -43.13
C CYS A 7 39.44 32.78 -41.82
N LEU A 8 38.37 33.60 -41.73
CA LEU A 8 38.02 34.33 -40.52
C LEU A 8 36.58 34.08 -40.03
N LEU A 9 35.93 32.95 -40.44
CA LEU A 9 34.56 32.60 -40.05
C LEU A 9 34.44 31.21 -39.45
N LEU A 10 35.54 30.61 -38.93
CA LEU A 10 35.55 29.28 -38.28
C LEU A 10 36.03 29.29 -36.85
N LEU A 11 35.95 30.44 -36.16
CA LEU A 11 36.35 30.59 -34.74
C LEU A 11 35.17 31.01 -33.82
N GLY A 12 33.93 30.62 -34.14
CA GLY A 12 32.75 31.09 -33.41
C GLY A 12 31.75 30.02 -32.97
N ALA A 13 32.11 28.72 -33.00
CA ALA A 13 31.25 27.67 -32.48
C ALA A 13 31.98 26.84 -31.42
N MET A 14 32.30 27.44 -30.29
CA MET A 14 32.55 26.65 -29.08
C MET A 14 31.21 26.05 -28.63
N PRO A 15 31.15 24.76 -28.28
CA PRO A 15 29.90 24.13 -27.86
C PRO A 15 29.46 24.75 -26.54
N VAL A 16 28.31 25.42 -26.53
CA VAL A 16 27.64 25.99 -25.34
C VAL A 16 27.48 24.94 -24.23
N GLY A 17 27.38 23.65 -24.55
CA GLY A 17 27.31 22.56 -23.61
C GLY A 17 28.54 22.31 -22.73
N ALA A 18 29.77 22.69 -23.19
CA ALA A 18 30.99 22.49 -22.39
C ALA A 18 31.18 23.55 -21.31
N GLN A 19 30.54 24.71 -21.45
CA GLN A 19 30.59 25.80 -20.45
C GLN A 19 29.55 25.59 -19.34
N GLU A 20 28.34 25.13 -19.68
CA GLU A 20 27.31 24.76 -18.69
C GLU A 20 27.78 23.61 -17.78
N ASP A 21 28.48 22.60 -18.31
CA ASP A 21 29.02 21.49 -17.50
C ASP A 21 30.15 21.94 -16.55
N LYS A 22 31.01 22.90 -16.94
CA LYS A 22 32.06 23.44 -16.06
C LYS A 22 31.48 24.26 -14.91
N ASP A 23 30.50 25.10 -15.17
CA ASP A 23 29.84 25.92 -14.16
C ASP A 23 29.03 25.05 -13.20
N HIS A 24 28.39 23.99 -13.67
CA HIS A 24 27.69 23.02 -12.85
C HIS A 24 28.65 22.31 -11.88
N ASN A 25 29.76 21.77 -12.37
CA ASN A 25 30.72 21.04 -11.54
C ASN A 25 31.40 21.95 -10.50
N LEU A 26 31.69 23.21 -10.86
CA LEU A 26 32.22 24.20 -9.93
C LEU A 26 31.22 24.50 -8.82
N ASN A 27 29.92 24.65 -9.15
CA ASN A 27 28.87 24.88 -8.17
C ASN A 27 28.68 23.68 -7.24
N VAL A 28 28.77 22.45 -7.74
CA VAL A 28 28.74 21.24 -6.91
C VAL A 28 29.90 21.24 -5.91
N ALA A 29 31.13 21.49 -6.35
CA ALA A 29 32.30 21.54 -5.48
C ALA A 29 32.17 22.61 -4.40
N LYS A 30 31.79 23.85 -4.77
CA LYS A 30 31.56 24.95 -3.81
C LYS A 30 30.52 24.60 -2.74
N ASN A 31 29.40 23.97 -3.13
CA ASN A 31 28.35 23.60 -2.16
C ASN A 31 28.82 22.51 -1.21
N LEU A 32 29.60 21.52 -1.68
CA LEU A 32 30.19 20.51 -0.80
C LEU A 32 31.18 21.13 0.22
N ASP A 33 32.02 22.07 -0.22
CA ASP A 33 32.94 22.80 0.67
C ASP A 33 32.19 23.60 1.74
N VAL A 34 31.12 24.30 1.35
CA VAL A 34 30.27 25.06 2.30
C VAL A 34 29.64 24.12 3.32
N MET A 35 29.07 22.98 2.90
CA MET A 35 28.50 21.98 3.83
C MET A 35 29.54 21.45 4.82
N ASN A 36 30.74 21.14 4.34
CA ASN A 36 31.83 20.64 5.18
C ASN A 36 32.25 21.69 6.23
N VAL A 37 32.38 22.97 5.84
CA VAL A 37 32.75 24.05 6.76
C VAL A 37 31.65 24.31 7.78
N ILE A 38 30.38 24.33 7.36
CA ILE A 38 29.24 24.51 8.27
C ILE A 38 29.25 23.39 9.32
N TYR A 39 29.39 22.12 8.89
CA TYR A 39 29.39 21.00 9.82
C TYR A 39 30.53 21.09 10.83
N LYS A 40 31.74 21.45 10.38
CA LYS A 40 32.89 21.68 11.30
C LYS A 40 32.62 22.76 12.34
N TYR A 41 31.99 23.86 11.95
CA TYR A 41 31.65 24.93 12.91
C TYR A 41 30.55 24.49 13.88
N LEU A 42 29.56 23.72 13.43
CA LEU A 42 28.54 23.14 14.30
C LEU A 42 29.18 22.21 15.35
N ASP A 43 30.04 21.30 14.93
CA ASP A 43 30.72 20.37 15.82
C ASP A 43 31.64 21.07 16.84
N MET A 44 32.34 22.11 16.39
CA MET A 44 33.35 22.83 17.23
C MET A 44 32.74 23.90 18.11
N MET A 45 31.66 24.56 17.72
CA MET A 45 31.25 25.84 18.29
C MET A 45 29.79 25.89 18.75
N TYR A 46 28.97 24.86 18.45
CA TYR A 46 27.58 24.86 18.90
C TYR A 46 27.53 24.77 20.43
N VAL A 47 26.56 25.45 21.05
CA VAL A 47 26.47 25.60 22.50
C VAL A 47 26.32 24.27 23.26
N ASP A 48 25.63 23.27 22.66
CA ASP A 48 25.43 21.94 23.23
C ASP A 48 26.18 20.89 22.43
N THR A 49 26.44 19.72 23.07
CA THR A 49 27.01 18.56 22.38
C THR A 49 26.02 18.01 21.37
N LEU A 50 26.45 17.87 20.11
CA LEU A 50 25.64 17.35 19.01
C LEU A 50 25.92 15.86 18.76
N ASP A 51 24.86 15.09 18.48
CA ASP A 51 25.01 13.78 17.87
C ASP A 51 25.26 13.94 16.37
N ALA A 52 26.46 13.56 15.93
CA ALA A 52 26.90 13.69 14.55
C ALA A 52 26.01 12.93 13.57
N ASN A 53 25.56 11.72 13.94
CA ASN A 53 24.72 10.87 13.09
C ASN A 53 23.32 11.45 12.94
N GLU A 54 22.78 12.03 14.01
CA GLU A 54 21.47 12.67 13.99
C GLU A 54 21.48 13.93 13.14
N VAL A 55 22.44 14.84 13.36
CA VAL A 55 22.54 16.12 12.64
C VAL A 55 22.75 15.89 11.14
N VAL A 56 23.73 15.07 10.76
CA VAL A 56 24.03 14.78 9.35
C VAL A 56 22.90 13.97 8.71
N GLY A 57 22.34 12.99 9.44
CA GLY A 57 21.20 12.20 8.97
C GLY A 57 19.98 13.07 8.68
N ASN A 58 19.66 14.06 9.53
CA ASN A 58 18.58 15.02 9.33
C ASN A 58 18.82 15.91 8.10
N ALA A 59 20.06 16.39 7.91
CA ALA A 59 20.43 17.18 6.75
C ALA A 59 20.27 16.38 5.44
N ILE A 60 20.75 15.13 5.41
CA ILE A 60 20.59 14.22 4.25
C ILE A 60 19.11 13.96 3.97
N ARG A 61 18.32 13.59 4.99
CA ARG A 61 16.88 13.33 4.83
C ARG A 61 16.14 14.57 4.29
N SER A 62 16.47 15.76 4.79
CA SER A 62 15.86 17.00 4.32
C SER A 62 16.22 17.31 2.85
N MET A 63 17.47 17.13 2.47
CA MET A 63 17.94 17.28 1.08
C MET A 63 17.20 16.32 0.14
N LEU A 64 17.11 15.04 0.48
CA LEU A 64 16.47 14.03 -0.36
C LEU A 64 14.95 14.25 -0.46
N LYS A 65 14.29 14.61 0.64
CA LYS A 65 12.86 14.93 0.68
C LYS A 65 12.49 16.07 -0.27
N SER A 66 13.42 17.01 -0.54
CA SER A 66 13.20 18.10 -1.49
C SER A 66 13.11 17.62 -2.95
N LEU A 67 13.54 16.40 -3.25
CA LEU A 67 13.52 15.82 -4.60
C LEU A 67 12.19 15.08 -4.87
N ASP A 68 11.90 14.07 -4.08
CA ASP A 68 10.68 13.26 -4.12
C ASP A 68 10.58 12.42 -2.83
N PRO A 69 9.40 11.82 -2.51
CA PRO A 69 9.23 11.02 -1.30
C PRO A 69 9.84 9.61 -1.37
N TYR A 70 10.38 9.19 -2.51
CA TYR A 70 10.88 7.82 -2.75
C TYR A 70 12.40 7.72 -2.72
N THR A 71 13.09 8.88 -2.84
CA THR A 71 14.54 8.96 -2.71
C THR A 71 14.88 9.04 -1.22
N VAL A 72 15.43 7.94 -0.68
CA VAL A 72 15.61 7.73 0.77
C VAL A 72 17.01 7.22 1.08
N TYR A 73 17.61 7.79 2.12
CA TYR A 73 18.85 7.32 2.73
C TYR A 73 18.54 6.34 3.88
N TYR A 74 19.17 5.21 3.84
CA TYR A 74 19.19 4.20 4.91
C TYR A 74 20.57 4.16 5.55
N SER A 75 20.65 4.44 6.84
CA SER A 75 21.87 4.23 7.62
C SER A 75 22.12 2.74 7.81
N GLU A 76 23.30 2.36 8.31
CA GLU A 76 23.63 0.96 8.63
C GLU A 76 22.54 0.29 9.49
N SER A 77 21.99 1.02 10.48
CA SER A 77 20.90 0.53 11.34
C SER A 77 19.60 0.28 10.58
N ASP A 78 19.34 1.02 9.49
CA ASP A 78 18.06 1.02 8.77
C ASP A 78 18.05 0.08 7.53
N VAL A 79 19.22 -0.45 7.14
CA VAL A 79 19.37 -1.32 5.94
C VAL A 79 18.48 -2.57 6.01
N ASN A 80 18.21 -3.09 7.21
CA ASN A 80 17.33 -4.24 7.38
C ASN A 80 15.86 -3.90 7.01
N GLU A 81 15.42 -2.66 7.20
CA GLU A 81 14.11 -2.19 6.75
C GLU A 81 14.02 -2.20 5.21
N LEU A 82 15.05 -1.66 4.54
CA LEU A 82 15.12 -1.71 3.07
C LEU A 82 15.14 -3.15 2.54
N ARG A 83 15.91 -4.05 3.17
CA ARG A 83 15.94 -5.46 2.81
C ARG A 83 14.57 -6.11 2.95
N THR A 84 13.86 -5.84 4.04
CA THR A 84 12.50 -6.34 4.27
C THR A 84 11.54 -5.83 3.19
N MET A 85 11.64 -4.54 2.82
CA MET A 85 10.83 -3.95 1.75
C MET A 85 11.05 -4.63 0.40
N ILE A 86 12.31 -4.96 0.06
CA ILE A 86 12.67 -5.58 -1.24
C ILE A 86 12.29 -7.05 -1.28
N THR A 87 12.60 -7.80 -0.23
CA THR A 87 12.43 -9.27 -0.20
C THR A 87 11.07 -9.70 0.33
N GLY A 88 10.37 -8.83 1.04
CA GLY A 88 9.16 -9.16 1.81
C GLY A 88 9.45 -10.01 3.05
N LYS A 89 10.74 -10.27 3.37
CA LYS A 89 11.16 -11.17 4.45
C LYS A 89 11.79 -10.40 5.60
N TYR A 90 11.56 -10.88 6.81
CA TYR A 90 12.27 -10.45 8.01
C TYR A 90 12.55 -11.65 8.92
N VAL A 91 13.45 -11.50 9.87
CA VAL A 91 13.70 -12.54 10.87
C VAL A 91 12.98 -12.18 12.17
N GLY A 92 12.08 -13.06 12.60
CA GLY A 92 11.24 -12.84 13.77
C GLY A 92 10.31 -14.00 14.08
N VAL A 93 9.16 -13.70 14.65
CA VAL A 93 8.19 -14.68 15.17
C VAL A 93 6.93 -14.83 14.31
N GLY A 94 6.59 -13.84 13.45
CA GLY A 94 5.45 -13.91 12.54
C GLY A 94 4.11 -13.62 13.18
N MET A 95 3.93 -12.41 13.68
CA MET A 95 2.64 -11.93 14.17
C MET A 95 2.50 -10.43 13.99
N LEU A 96 1.27 -9.98 13.85
CA LEU A 96 0.90 -8.58 14.00
C LEU A 96 0.67 -8.29 15.47
N ILE A 97 1.22 -7.18 15.96
CA ILE A 97 0.95 -6.65 17.30
C ILE A 97 0.33 -5.26 17.19
N ARG A 98 -0.55 -4.94 18.12
CA ARG A 98 -1.13 -3.61 18.24
C ARG A 98 -0.94 -3.05 19.65
N TRP A 99 -0.98 -1.72 19.76
CA TRP A 99 -1.03 -1.06 21.04
C TRP A 99 -2.45 -1.13 21.63
N ASN A 100 -2.57 -1.52 22.88
CA ASN A 100 -3.83 -1.45 23.62
C ASN A 100 -3.75 -0.28 24.60
N PHE A 101 -4.58 0.72 24.39
CA PHE A 101 -4.56 1.97 25.16
C PHE A 101 -4.97 1.77 26.62
N GLN A 102 -5.94 0.90 26.89
CA GLN A 102 -6.43 0.63 28.24
C GLN A 102 -5.40 -0.15 29.07
N LEU A 103 -4.76 -1.14 28.48
CA LEU A 103 -3.74 -1.95 29.14
C LEU A 103 -2.36 -1.27 29.15
N ARG A 104 -2.16 -0.24 28.32
CA ARG A 104 -0.88 0.42 28.06
C ARG A 104 0.21 -0.60 27.75
N ASN A 105 -0.10 -1.51 26.85
CA ASN A 105 0.77 -2.62 26.48
C ASN A 105 0.54 -3.06 25.02
N ALA A 106 1.55 -3.67 24.43
CA ALA A 106 1.37 -4.35 23.14
C ALA A 106 0.60 -5.66 23.35
N VAL A 107 -0.33 -5.94 22.44
CA VAL A 107 -1.11 -7.19 22.40
C VAL A 107 -0.93 -7.85 21.04
N VAL A 108 -1.05 -9.17 21.02
CA VAL A 108 -1.10 -9.95 19.77
C VAL A 108 -2.42 -9.63 19.08
N ASP A 109 -2.33 -9.13 17.84
CA ASP A 109 -3.50 -8.89 17.01
C ASP A 109 -3.78 -10.09 16.10
N GLU A 110 -2.75 -10.57 15.39
CA GLU A 110 -2.85 -11.73 14.52
C GLU A 110 -1.53 -12.50 14.47
N PRO A 111 -1.49 -13.79 14.89
CA PRO A 111 -0.40 -14.70 14.55
C PRO A 111 -0.50 -15.06 13.06
N TYR A 112 0.64 -15.11 12.32
CA TYR A 112 0.62 -15.51 10.91
C TYR A 112 0.68 -17.03 10.76
N GLU A 113 -0.03 -17.55 9.78
CA GLU A 113 -0.07 -19.00 9.47
C GLU A 113 1.34 -19.56 9.21
N ASN A 114 1.65 -20.74 9.72
CA ASN A 114 2.95 -21.43 9.54
C ASN A 114 4.17 -20.65 10.07
N THR A 115 4.00 -19.90 11.14
CA THR A 115 5.07 -19.12 11.78
C THR A 115 5.31 -19.53 13.23
N PRO A 116 6.45 -19.17 13.82
CA PRO A 116 6.76 -19.50 15.22
C PRO A 116 5.69 -19.06 16.22
N SER A 117 5.03 -17.93 15.99
CA SER A 117 3.95 -17.44 16.87
C SER A 117 2.71 -18.34 16.83
N ALA A 118 2.27 -18.75 15.64
CA ALA A 118 1.13 -19.64 15.47
C ALA A 118 1.44 -21.06 16.01
N GLU A 119 2.63 -21.58 15.72
CA GLU A 119 3.11 -22.90 16.21
C GLU A 119 3.23 -22.94 17.74
N ALA A 120 3.61 -21.83 18.37
CA ALA A 120 3.63 -21.70 19.82
C ALA A 120 2.23 -21.62 20.45
N GLY A 121 1.19 -21.37 19.65
CA GLY A 121 -0.21 -21.27 20.11
C GLY A 121 -0.55 -19.88 20.69
N LEU A 122 0.13 -18.82 20.24
CA LEU A 122 -0.28 -17.44 20.51
C LEU A 122 -1.63 -17.16 19.87
N LYS A 123 -2.44 -16.32 20.52
CA LYS A 123 -3.80 -15.99 20.06
C LYS A 123 -4.04 -14.49 20.07
N LYS A 124 -5.00 -14.02 19.26
CA LYS A 124 -5.51 -12.65 19.31
C LYS A 124 -5.86 -12.28 20.74
N GLY A 125 -5.43 -11.11 21.19
CA GLY A 125 -5.65 -10.58 22.53
C GLY A 125 -4.61 -10.99 23.58
N ASP A 126 -3.66 -11.89 23.29
CA ASP A 126 -2.57 -12.21 24.22
C ASP A 126 -1.75 -10.95 24.52
N VAL A 127 -1.70 -10.54 25.79
CA VAL A 127 -0.98 -9.34 26.24
C VAL A 127 0.49 -9.68 26.44
N ILE A 128 1.41 -8.99 25.77
CA ILE A 128 2.85 -9.23 25.87
C ILE A 128 3.38 -8.67 27.18
N VAL A 129 3.71 -9.56 28.14
CA VAL A 129 4.14 -9.18 29.48
C VAL A 129 5.63 -8.93 29.55
N SER A 130 6.43 -9.88 29.06
CA SER A 130 7.90 -9.74 29.02
C SER A 130 8.53 -10.54 27.90
N ILE A 131 9.72 -10.10 27.47
CA ILE A 131 10.60 -10.74 26.50
C ILE A 131 11.96 -10.91 27.15
N ASP A 132 12.46 -12.16 27.27
CA ASP A 132 13.70 -12.51 28.01
C ASP A 132 13.78 -11.87 29.41
N GLY A 133 12.64 -11.83 30.11
CA GLY A 133 12.52 -11.24 31.45
C GLY A 133 12.37 -9.71 31.48
N GLU A 134 12.58 -9.01 30.36
CA GLU A 134 12.38 -7.57 30.25
C GLU A 134 10.87 -7.22 30.18
N PRO A 135 10.34 -6.39 31.11
CA PRO A 135 8.93 -6.01 31.08
C PRO A 135 8.57 -5.12 29.89
N MET A 136 7.46 -5.43 29.19
CA MET A 136 7.00 -4.70 28.01
C MET A 136 5.90 -3.66 28.30
N LYS A 137 5.41 -3.57 29.53
CA LYS A 137 4.38 -2.58 29.92
C LYS A 137 4.88 -1.14 29.70
N GLY A 138 4.11 -0.32 28.99
CA GLY A 138 4.48 1.06 28.67
C GLY A 138 5.49 1.21 27.52
N LYS A 139 5.97 0.11 26.93
CA LYS A 139 6.82 0.13 25.75
C LYS A 139 5.95 0.12 24.49
N ASP A 140 6.24 0.99 23.53
CA ASP A 140 5.49 1.07 22.28
C ASP A 140 5.67 -0.19 21.40
N THR A 141 4.86 -0.30 20.36
CA THR A 141 4.89 -1.46 19.47
C THR A 141 6.18 -1.56 18.68
N LYS A 142 6.86 -0.45 18.40
CA LYS A 142 8.18 -0.44 17.72
C LYS A 142 9.22 -1.12 18.60
N TYR A 143 9.31 -0.69 19.86
CA TYR A 143 10.23 -1.27 20.85
C TYR A 143 10.01 -2.78 21.03
N VAL A 144 8.74 -3.18 21.18
CA VAL A 144 8.38 -4.61 21.32
C VAL A 144 8.73 -5.39 20.05
N SER A 145 8.44 -4.84 18.86
CA SER A 145 8.75 -5.46 17.57
C SER A 145 10.24 -5.68 17.39
N GLU A 146 11.08 -4.73 17.78
CA GLU A 146 12.55 -4.86 17.74
C GLU A 146 13.06 -6.02 18.60
N ARG A 147 12.46 -6.25 19.78
CA ARG A 147 12.79 -7.38 20.67
C ARG A 147 12.32 -8.74 20.14
N LEU A 148 11.20 -8.76 19.40
CA LEU A 148 10.68 -9.98 18.76
C LEU A 148 11.49 -10.37 17.52
N ARG A 149 12.19 -9.42 16.90
CA ARG A 149 13.16 -9.65 15.80
C ARG A 149 14.53 -10.03 16.37
N GLY A 150 15.41 -10.53 15.51
CA GLY A 150 16.80 -10.89 15.86
C GLY A 150 17.38 -11.86 14.86
N ASP A 151 18.43 -12.59 15.24
CA ASP A 151 19.11 -13.52 14.37
C ASP A 151 18.29 -14.79 14.13
N ALA A 152 18.34 -15.32 12.90
CA ALA A 152 17.66 -16.57 12.55
C ALA A 152 18.22 -17.74 13.37
N GLY A 153 17.33 -18.55 13.96
CA GLY A 153 17.69 -19.65 14.85
C GLY A 153 17.92 -19.24 16.31
N SER A 154 17.98 -17.94 16.64
CA SER A 154 18.04 -17.50 18.02
C SER A 154 16.70 -17.76 18.73
N THR A 155 16.78 -18.09 20.03
CA THR A 155 15.62 -18.45 20.85
C THR A 155 15.51 -17.49 22.03
N PHE A 156 14.28 -17.15 22.40
CA PHE A 156 13.97 -16.29 23.54
C PHE A 156 12.74 -16.76 24.30
N GLU A 157 12.57 -16.29 25.53
CA GLU A 157 11.37 -16.52 26.34
C GLU A 157 10.37 -15.36 26.12
N LEU A 158 9.15 -15.69 25.69
CA LEU A 158 8.02 -14.76 25.63
C LEU A 158 7.01 -15.11 26.72
N VAL A 159 6.67 -14.14 27.58
CA VAL A 159 5.60 -14.28 28.55
C VAL A 159 4.41 -13.44 28.10
N VAL A 160 3.26 -14.09 27.96
CA VAL A 160 2.01 -13.39 27.67
C VAL A 160 0.98 -13.65 28.78
N ARG A 161 0.03 -12.73 28.94
CA ARG A 161 -1.19 -12.94 29.74
C ARG A 161 -2.37 -13.10 28.78
N ARG A 162 -3.01 -14.27 28.84
CA ARG A 162 -4.17 -14.58 28.00
C ARG A 162 -5.46 -14.08 28.64
N PRO A 163 -6.19 -13.11 28.04
CA PRO A 163 -7.39 -12.52 28.66
C PRO A 163 -8.47 -13.55 29.00
N SER A 164 -8.72 -14.52 28.10
CA SER A 164 -9.77 -15.55 28.29
C SER A 164 -9.58 -16.43 29.53
N THR A 165 -8.36 -16.57 30.02
CA THR A 165 -8.06 -17.39 31.22
C THR A 165 -7.50 -16.59 32.37
N GLY A 166 -7.08 -15.33 32.14
CA GLY A 166 -6.34 -14.50 33.08
C GLY A 166 -4.92 -14.99 33.39
N LYS A 167 -4.52 -16.16 32.87
CA LYS A 167 -3.25 -16.82 33.18
C LYS A 167 -2.08 -16.22 32.41
N GLN A 168 -0.92 -16.18 33.05
CA GLN A 168 0.34 -15.97 32.35
C GLN A 168 0.84 -17.30 31.78
N MET A 169 1.32 -17.23 30.54
CA MET A 169 1.86 -18.37 29.79
C MET A 169 3.26 -18.02 29.31
N LYS A 170 4.17 -18.99 29.39
CA LYS A 170 5.55 -18.85 28.93
C LYS A 170 5.75 -19.66 27.66
N PHE A 171 6.35 -19.05 26.67
CA PHE A 171 6.66 -19.66 25.39
C PHE A 171 8.15 -19.50 25.09
N LYS A 172 8.81 -20.59 24.73
CA LYS A 172 10.15 -20.57 24.18
C LYS A 172 10.04 -20.56 22.67
N ILE A 173 10.39 -19.43 22.03
CA ILE A 173 10.17 -19.22 20.59
C ILE A 173 11.50 -19.08 19.88
N THR A 174 11.67 -19.79 18.76
CA THR A 174 12.84 -19.69 17.88
C THR A 174 12.52 -18.80 16.69
N ARG A 175 13.33 -17.75 16.47
CA ARG A 175 13.18 -16.82 15.35
C ARG A 175 13.50 -17.49 14.03
N ARG A 176 12.69 -17.23 13.01
CA ARG A 176 12.91 -17.72 11.64
C ARG A 176 12.80 -16.58 10.63
N SER A 177 13.40 -16.78 9.45
CA SER A 177 13.10 -15.93 8.28
C SER A 177 11.71 -16.24 7.77
N ILE A 178 10.85 -15.25 7.75
CA ILE A 178 9.43 -15.37 7.38
C ILE A 178 9.03 -14.24 6.43
N TYR A 179 8.05 -14.47 5.58
CA TYR A 179 7.43 -13.38 4.82
C TYR A 179 6.54 -12.53 5.74
N GLN A 180 6.63 -11.22 5.59
CA GLN A 180 5.73 -10.30 6.30
C GLN A 180 4.29 -10.51 5.84
N THR A 181 4.10 -10.65 4.52
CA THR A 181 2.86 -11.07 3.88
C THR A 181 3.24 -11.96 2.72
N PRO A 182 2.62 -13.15 2.56
CA PRO A 182 2.83 -13.96 1.35
C PRO A 182 2.44 -13.16 0.10
N ALA A 183 3.19 -13.33 -1.00
CA ALA A 183 2.87 -12.65 -2.26
C ALA A 183 1.44 -12.95 -2.74
N VAL A 184 0.99 -14.20 -2.56
CA VAL A 184 -0.39 -14.65 -2.82
C VAL A 184 -0.96 -15.21 -1.51
N PRO A 185 -1.56 -14.36 -0.66
CA PRO A 185 -2.11 -14.78 0.62
C PRO A 185 -3.38 -15.64 0.48
N TYR A 186 -4.12 -15.44 -0.63
CA TYR A 186 -5.31 -16.24 -0.94
C TYR A 186 -5.48 -16.43 -2.45
N TYR A 187 -5.94 -17.60 -2.84
CA TYR A 187 -6.51 -17.89 -4.15
C TYR A 187 -7.58 -18.97 -4.02
N GLY A 188 -8.59 -18.90 -4.88
CA GLY A 188 -9.72 -19.82 -4.85
C GLY A 188 -10.58 -19.74 -6.10
N ILE A 189 -11.57 -20.63 -6.20
CA ILE A 189 -12.53 -20.62 -7.29
C ILE A 189 -13.83 -20.02 -6.76
N GLN A 190 -14.30 -18.99 -7.42
CA GLN A 190 -15.52 -18.29 -7.13
C GLN A 190 -16.69 -18.84 -7.95
N GLU A 191 -17.89 -18.32 -7.67
CA GLU A 191 -19.10 -18.67 -8.40
C GLU A 191 -18.90 -18.58 -9.92
N GLY A 192 -19.52 -19.52 -10.65
CA GLY A 192 -19.39 -19.58 -12.10
C GLY A 192 -18.07 -20.17 -12.60
N GLY A 193 -17.24 -20.78 -11.73
CA GLY A 193 -15.96 -21.37 -12.13
C GLY A 193 -14.90 -20.32 -12.47
N ILE A 194 -14.94 -19.16 -11.82
CA ILE A 194 -13.98 -18.07 -12.01
C ILE A 194 -12.86 -18.18 -10.95
N GLY A 195 -11.61 -18.26 -11.40
CA GLY A 195 -10.45 -18.19 -10.51
C GLY A 195 -10.26 -16.79 -9.93
N TYR A 196 -9.84 -16.71 -8.68
CA TYR A 196 -9.46 -15.48 -8.01
C TYR A 196 -8.08 -15.62 -7.39
N ILE A 197 -7.22 -14.63 -7.58
CA ILE A 197 -5.88 -14.55 -6.97
C ILE A 197 -5.76 -13.17 -6.31
N ASN A 198 -5.54 -13.14 -4.99
CA ASN A 198 -5.12 -11.94 -4.30
C ASN A 198 -3.59 -11.84 -4.40
N LEU A 199 -3.08 -10.79 -5.04
CA LEU A 199 -1.64 -10.51 -5.16
C LEU A 199 -1.31 -9.28 -4.31
N SER A 200 -0.71 -9.53 -3.13
CA SER A 200 -0.46 -8.50 -2.11
C SER A 200 0.78 -7.65 -2.36
N GLY A 201 1.75 -8.14 -3.16
CA GLY A 201 2.99 -7.44 -3.47
C GLY A 201 3.81 -8.17 -4.51
N PHE A 202 4.75 -7.46 -5.13
CA PHE A 202 5.73 -8.00 -6.08
C PHE A 202 7.07 -8.21 -5.39
N VAL A 203 7.11 -9.16 -4.46
CA VAL A 203 8.32 -9.59 -3.76
C VAL A 203 8.96 -10.79 -4.47
N GLU A 204 10.12 -11.22 -4.00
CA GLU A 204 10.83 -12.39 -4.55
C GLU A 204 9.93 -13.62 -4.67
N ASN A 205 9.88 -14.25 -5.86
CA ASN A 205 9.07 -15.41 -6.22
C ASN A 205 7.54 -15.17 -6.31
N SER A 206 7.08 -13.94 -6.42
CA SER A 206 5.65 -13.63 -6.62
C SER A 206 5.11 -14.27 -7.90
N ALA A 207 5.86 -14.20 -9.00
CA ALA A 207 5.48 -14.82 -10.27
C ALA A 207 5.32 -16.35 -10.16
N LYS A 208 6.21 -17.01 -9.41
CA LYS A 208 6.06 -18.46 -9.13
C LYS A 208 4.81 -18.77 -8.33
N ALA A 209 4.47 -17.93 -7.34
CA ALA A 209 3.28 -18.10 -6.52
C ALA A 209 2.00 -17.94 -7.35
N VAL A 210 1.92 -16.87 -8.18
CA VAL A 210 0.80 -16.64 -9.10
C VAL A 210 0.67 -17.80 -10.10
N ARG A 211 1.79 -18.25 -10.69
CA ARG A 211 1.81 -19.38 -11.61
C ARG A 211 1.25 -20.66 -10.96
N ARG A 212 1.69 -20.97 -9.73
CA ARG A 212 1.20 -22.14 -9.00
C ARG A 212 -0.30 -22.06 -8.78
N ALA A 213 -0.79 -20.93 -8.24
CA ALA A 213 -2.21 -20.71 -7.99
C ALA A 213 -3.04 -20.85 -9.28
N TYR A 214 -2.59 -20.21 -10.37
CA TYR A 214 -3.23 -20.31 -11.67
C TYR A 214 -3.31 -21.75 -12.18
N VAL A 215 -2.18 -22.48 -12.19
CA VAL A 215 -2.12 -23.86 -12.71
C VAL A 215 -3.01 -24.81 -11.90
N GLU A 216 -3.04 -24.68 -10.57
CA GLU A 216 -3.92 -25.46 -9.71
C GLU A 216 -5.41 -25.24 -10.03
N MET A 217 -5.82 -23.97 -10.18
CA MET A 217 -7.20 -23.64 -10.51
C MET A 217 -7.55 -24.03 -11.96
N ARG A 218 -6.60 -23.88 -12.90
CA ARG A 218 -6.77 -24.29 -14.29
C ARG A 218 -7.05 -25.80 -14.44
N ARG A 219 -6.37 -26.64 -13.63
CA ARG A 219 -6.63 -28.08 -13.56
C ARG A 219 -8.03 -28.41 -13.04
N LYS A 220 -8.62 -27.52 -12.24
CA LYS A 220 -10.00 -27.62 -11.74
C LYS A 220 -11.05 -27.05 -12.70
N GLY A 221 -10.62 -26.60 -13.90
CA GLY A 221 -11.52 -26.20 -14.98
C GLY A 221 -12.05 -24.77 -14.88
N ILE A 222 -11.29 -23.82 -14.30
CA ILE A 222 -11.69 -22.40 -14.32
C ILE A 222 -11.83 -21.90 -15.76
N ARG A 223 -12.78 -20.99 -15.99
CA ARG A 223 -13.09 -20.41 -17.32
C ARG A 223 -12.81 -18.90 -17.41
N GLY A 224 -12.40 -18.26 -16.34
CA GLY A 224 -12.01 -16.87 -16.24
C GLY A 224 -11.11 -16.68 -15.02
N LEU A 225 -10.39 -15.57 -14.96
CA LEU A 225 -9.47 -15.25 -13.86
C LEU A 225 -9.65 -13.81 -13.41
N ILE A 226 -9.72 -13.60 -12.10
CA ILE A 226 -9.60 -12.30 -11.44
C ILE A 226 -8.23 -12.27 -10.76
N VAL A 227 -7.42 -11.23 -11.04
CA VAL A 227 -6.22 -10.91 -10.27
C VAL A 227 -6.47 -9.61 -9.52
N ASP A 228 -6.45 -9.69 -8.19
CA ASP A 228 -6.71 -8.54 -7.33
C ASP A 228 -5.40 -7.86 -6.92
N LEU A 229 -5.22 -6.63 -7.41
CA LEU A 229 -4.10 -5.74 -7.12
C LEU A 229 -4.52 -4.57 -6.21
N ARG A 230 -5.71 -4.59 -5.66
CA ARG A 230 -6.16 -3.54 -4.74
C ARG A 230 -5.26 -3.53 -3.50
N ASN A 231 -4.88 -2.32 -3.08
CA ASN A 231 -3.95 -2.07 -1.96
C ASN A 231 -2.54 -2.65 -2.15
N ASN A 232 -2.18 -3.09 -3.37
CA ASN A 232 -0.84 -3.56 -3.70
C ASN A 232 0.05 -2.38 -4.13
N GLY A 233 0.97 -1.96 -3.27
CA GLY A 233 1.89 -0.84 -3.50
C GLY A 233 3.00 -1.10 -4.54
N GLY A 234 3.05 -2.30 -5.13
CA GLY A 234 4.05 -2.68 -6.14
C GLY A 234 5.17 -3.56 -5.59
N GLY A 235 6.39 -3.30 -6.03
CA GLY A 235 7.62 -4.05 -5.71
C GLY A 235 8.51 -4.21 -6.93
N SER A 236 8.96 -5.43 -7.22
CA SER A 236 9.87 -5.76 -8.33
C SER A 236 9.21 -5.63 -9.69
N GLU A 237 9.79 -4.82 -10.57
CA GLU A 237 9.39 -4.69 -11.98
C GLU A 237 9.59 -6.01 -12.75
N GLN A 238 10.63 -6.78 -12.41
CA GLN A 238 10.88 -8.09 -13.01
C GLN A 238 9.77 -9.07 -12.69
N GLU A 239 9.33 -9.14 -11.43
CA GLU A 239 8.24 -10.02 -11.04
C GLU A 239 6.91 -9.63 -11.75
N ALA A 240 6.67 -8.33 -11.93
CA ALA A 240 5.52 -7.85 -12.69
C ALA A 240 5.62 -8.27 -14.18
N ALA A 241 6.79 -8.10 -14.80
CA ALA A 241 7.02 -8.52 -16.17
C ALA A 241 6.86 -10.04 -16.35
N ASP A 242 7.34 -10.84 -15.40
CA ASP A 242 7.21 -12.29 -15.41
C ASP A 242 5.75 -12.75 -15.26
N ILE A 243 4.93 -12.04 -14.46
CA ILE A 243 3.49 -12.32 -14.36
C ILE A 243 2.78 -11.94 -15.66
N VAL A 244 3.08 -10.77 -16.24
CA VAL A 244 2.54 -10.38 -17.57
C VAL A 244 2.89 -11.41 -18.62
N ASN A 245 4.12 -11.95 -18.62
CA ASN A 245 4.56 -12.98 -19.56
C ASN A 245 3.76 -14.29 -19.46
N MET A 246 3.06 -14.56 -18.36
CA MET A 246 2.16 -15.72 -18.30
C MET A 246 1.00 -15.60 -19.27
N PHE A 247 0.57 -14.38 -19.59
CA PHE A 247 -0.66 -14.07 -20.34
C PHE A 247 -0.43 -13.36 -21.67
N VAL A 248 0.81 -12.95 -21.97
CA VAL A 248 1.17 -12.18 -23.16
C VAL A 248 2.24 -12.94 -23.95
N PRO A 249 2.16 -13.00 -25.30
CA PRO A 249 3.13 -13.69 -26.14
C PRO A 249 4.57 -13.23 -25.88
N LYS A 250 5.51 -14.13 -26.13
CA LYS A 250 6.95 -13.87 -26.06
C LYS A 250 7.38 -12.72 -27.00
N GLY A 251 8.40 -11.95 -26.59
CA GLY A 251 9.00 -10.87 -27.37
C GLY A 251 8.24 -9.53 -27.29
N ARG A 252 7.32 -9.37 -26.32
CA ARG A 252 6.58 -8.13 -26.12
C ARG A 252 7.20 -7.26 -25.04
N LEU A 253 7.31 -5.95 -25.32
CA LEU A 253 7.77 -4.96 -24.34
C LEU A 253 6.71 -4.77 -23.26
N VAL A 254 7.04 -5.06 -22.00
CA VAL A 254 6.14 -4.88 -20.85
C VAL A 254 6.26 -3.48 -20.26
N VAL A 255 7.49 -3.02 -20.06
CA VAL A 255 7.78 -1.69 -19.51
C VAL A 255 9.17 -1.25 -19.95
N SER A 256 9.35 0.04 -20.21
CA SER A 256 10.64 0.62 -20.50
C SER A 256 11.01 1.72 -19.50
N ASN A 257 12.22 1.61 -18.93
CA ASN A 257 12.80 2.56 -17.99
C ASN A 257 13.71 3.54 -18.73
N ARG A 258 13.50 4.84 -18.54
CA ARG A 258 14.27 5.91 -19.18
C ARG A 258 14.67 6.97 -18.15
N GLY A 259 15.96 7.26 -18.06
CA GLY A 259 16.54 8.22 -17.13
C GLY A 259 17.64 9.08 -17.74
N LYS A 260 18.21 9.95 -16.90
CA LYS A 260 19.34 10.81 -17.27
C LYS A 260 20.55 9.99 -17.71
N LEU A 261 20.85 8.92 -16.99
CA LEU A 261 21.97 8.03 -17.28
C LEU A 261 21.54 6.94 -18.27
N LYS A 262 21.84 7.12 -19.56
CA LYS A 262 21.37 6.22 -20.64
C LYS A 262 21.75 4.75 -20.42
N ARG A 263 22.91 4.45 -19.79
CA ARG A 263 23.32 3.06 -19.48
C ARG A 263 22.45 2.38 -18.42
N ALA A 264 21.67 3.14 -17.67
CA ALA A 264 20.70 2.62 -16.68
C ALA A 264 19.28 2.47 -17.28
N ASN A 265 19.10 2.79 -18.58
CA ASN A 265 17.85 2.50 -19.26
C ASN A 265 17.70 0.99 -19.42
N HIS A 266 16.49 0.49 -19.20
CA HIS A 266 16.21 -0.93 -19.30
C HIS A 266 14.81 -1.17 -19.86
N ASP A 267 14.71 -2.22 -20.70
CA ASP A 267 13.45 -2.69 -21.27
C ASP A 267 13.16 -4.09 -20.77
N TYR A 268 12.03 -4.26 -20.09
CA TYR A 268 11.54 -5.56 -19.69
C TYR A 268 10.67 -6.13 -20.80
N ILE A 269 11.12 -7.26 -21.36
CA ILE A 269 10.49 -7.93 -22.50
C ILE A 269 10.10 -9.34 -22.08
N THR A 270 8.90 -9.80 -22.49
CA THR A 270 8.47 -11.17 -22.25
C THR A 270 9.44 -12.18 -22.87
N GLY A 271 10.07 -13.01 -22.04
CA GLY A 271 11.16 -13.92 -22.44
C GLY A 271 10.73 -15.36 -22.67
N MET A 272 9.60 -15.78 -22.10
CA MET A 272 9.11 -17.17 -22.11
C MET A 272 7.82 -17.28 -22.91
N GLU A 273 7.50 -18.52 -23.34
CA GLU A 273 6.19 -18.81 -23.89
C GLU A 273 5.11 -18.63 -22.81
N PRO A 274 3.97 -17.99 -23.13
CA PRO A 274 2.89 -17.76 -22.20
C PRO A 274 2.22 -19.06 -21.76
N ILE A 275 1.64 -19.07 -20.59
CA ILE A 275 0.87 -20.23 -20.11
C ILE A 275 -0.58 -20.18 -20.59
N ASP A 276 -1.12 -18.98 -20.84
CA ASP A 276 -2.47 -18.79 -21.36
C ASP A 276 -2.65 -17.38 -21.96
N THR A 277 -2.99 -17.30 -23.23
CA THR A 277 -3.24 -16.04 -23.94
C THR A 277 -4.73 -15.79 -24.22
N VAL A 278 -5.63 -16.72 -23.84
CA VAL A 278 -7.04 -16.71 -24.27
C VAL A 278 -8.04 -16.59 -23.12
N MET A 279 -7.72 -17.12 -21.94
CA MET A 279 -8.66 -17.10 -20.81
C MET A 279 -9.05 -15.64 -20.46
N PRO A 280 -10.35 -15.34 -20.33
CA PRO A 280 -10.80 -14.02 -19.88
C PRO A 280 -10.16 -13.62 -18.56
N LEU A 281 -9.61 -12.40 -18.50
CA LEU A 281 -8.83 -11.88 -17.37
C LEU A 281 -9.37 -10.52 -16.94
N VAL A 282 -9.70 -10.39 -15.66
CA VAL A 282 -10.00 -9.10 -15.02
C VAL A 282 -8.94 -8.79 -13.98
N VAL A 283 -8.47 -7.57 -13.95
CA VAL A 283 -7.55 -7.06 -12.92
C VAL A 283 -8.28 -6.02 -12.08
N LEU A 284 -8.40 -6.28 -10.78
CA LEU A 284 -8.99 -5.33 -9.83
C LEU A 284 -7.91 -4.34 -9.35
N VAL A 285 -8.26 -3.06 -9.37
CA VAL A 285 -7.34 -1.97 -8.98
C VAL A 285 -8.06 -0.91 -8.14
N ASN A 286 -7.28 -0.17 -7.31
CA ASN A 286 -7.77 0.98 -6.58
C ASN A 286 -6.70 2.07 -6.42
N GLY A 287 -7.01 3.17 -5.72
CA GLY A 287 -6.09 4.29 -5.51
C GLY A 287 -4.78 3.95 -4.77
N ASN A 288 -4.71 2.79 -4.12
CA ASN A 288 -3.50 2.28 -3.48
C ASN A 288 -2.73 1.27 -4.35
N THR A 289 -3.24 0.92 -5.53
CA THR A 289 -2.53 0.12 -6.54
C THR A 289 -1.43 0.99 -7.15
N ALA A 290 -0.14 0.65 -6.95
CA ALA A 290 0.97 1.53 -7.33
C ALA A 290 2.16 0.78 -7.96
N SER A 291 3.01 1.50 -8.73
CA SER A 291 4.32 1.04 -9.21
C SER A 291 4.24 -0.26 -10.03
N ALA A 292 4.87 -1.37 -9.61
CA ALA A 292 4.86 -2.67 -10.32
C ALA A 292 3.44 -3.19 -10.59
N SER A 293 2.47 -2.88 -9.71
CA SER A 293 1.05 -3.18 -9.93
C SER A 293 0.48 -2.40 -11.12
N GLU A 294 0.92 -1.15 -11.28
CA GLU A 294 0.52 -0.30 -12.41
C GLU A 294 1.25 -0.72 -13.70
N ILE A 295 2.47 -1.26 -13.60
CA ILE A 295 3.18 -1.89 -14.73
C ILE A 295 2.37 -3.08 -15.23
N MET A 296 1.98 -4.00 -14.35
CA MET A 296 1.20 -5.18 -14.72
C MET A 296 -0.17 -4.80 -15.30
N SER A 297 -0.95 -3.97 -14.60
CA SER A 297 -2.29 -3.57 -15.06
C SER A 297 -2.23 -2.74 -16.34
N GLY A 298 -1.27 -1.80 -16.44
CA GLY A 298 -1.08 -0.98 -17.62
C GLY A 298 -0.62 -1.76 -18.85
N ALA A 299 0.27 -2.74 -18.68
CA ALA A 299 0.70 -3.60 -19.78
C ALA A 299 -0.45 -4.49 -20.28
N LEU A 300 -1.21 -5.13 -19.37
CA LEU A 300 -2.36 -5.95 -19.75
C LEU A 300 -3.46 -5.13 -20.43
N GLN A 301 -3.67 -3.87 -20.01
CA GLN A 301 -4.58 -2.92 -20.65
C GLN A 301 -4.10 -2.53 -22.04
N ASP A 302 -2.80 -2.17 -22.20
CA ASP A 302 -2.23 -1.73 -23.47
C ASP A 302 -2.17 -2.85 -24.52
N PHE A 303 -2.08 -4.11 -24.07
CA PHE A 303 -2.17 -5.28 -24.96
C PHE A 303 -3.61 -5.73 -25.24
N ASP A 304 -4.62 -5.07 -24.67
CA ASP A 304 -6.02 -5.52 -24.72
C ASP A 304 -6.18 -6.97 -24.24
N ARG A 305 -5.31 -7.41 -23.31
CA ARG A 305 -5.27 -8.79 -22.81
C ARG A 305 -6.24 -9.04 -21.66
N GLY A 306 -6.58 -8.01 -20.92
CA GLY A 306 -7.47 -8.10 -19.77
C GLY A 306 -8.22 -6.78 -19.53
N VAL A 307 -9.34 -6.88 -18.85
CA VAL A 307 -10.15 -5.73 -18.44
C VAL A 307 -9.67 -5.25 -17.07
N ILE A 308 -9.40 -3.96 -16.95
CA ILE A 308 -9.06 -3.32 -15.69
C ILE A 308 -10.34 -2.78 -15.04
N LEU A 309 -10.63 -3.20 -13.82
CA LEU A 309 -11.86 -2.86 -13.10
C LEU A 309 -11.56 -2.28 -11.72
N GLY A 310 -12.26 -1.25 -11.31
CA GLY A 310 -12.11 -0.64 -9.99
C GLY A 310 -12.07 0.87 -10.04
N THR A 311 -11.07 1.50 -9.40
CA THR A 311 -10.86 2.94 -9.45
C THR A 311 -9.46 3.27 -9.96
N ARG A 312 -9.26 4.53 -10.41
CA ARG A 312 -7.94 5.00 -10.88
C ARG A 312 -6.84 4.65 -9.89
N THR A 313 -5.71 4.16 -10.39
CA THR A 313 -4.55 3.79 -9.59
C THR A 313 -3.76 5.00 -9.09
N TYR A 314 -2.75 4.77 -8.27
CA TYR A 314 -1.97 5.80 -7.56
C TYR A 314 -1.22 6.77 -8.49
N GLY A 315 -0.62 6.26 -9.57
CA GLY A 315 0.16 7.09 -10.51
C GLY A 315 1.62 7.25 -10.12
N LYS A 316 2.29 6.17 -9.72
CA LYS A 316 3.74 6.17 -9.48
C LYS A 316 4.49 5.64 -10.72
N GLY A 317 4.85 6.54 -11.63
CA GLY A 317 5.56 6.26 -12.88
C GLY A 317 7.09 6.47 -12.82
N ILE A 318 7.70 6.31 -11.63
CA ILE A 318 9.14 6.47 -11.39
C ILE A 318 9.73 5.23 -10.73
N ALA A 319 10.96 4.89 -11.13
CA ALA A 319 11.72 3.75 -10.63
C ALA A 319 12.94 4.20 -9.82
N GLN A 320 13.23 3.44 -8.77
CA GLN A 320 14.37 3.67 -7.89
C GLN A 320 15.42 2.57 -8.07
N MET A 321 16.69 2.97 -7.96
CA MET A 321 17.83 2.06 -7.79
C MET A 321 18.38 2.18 -6.37
N THR A 322 18.84 1.07 -5.83
CA THR A 322 19.59 1.04 -4.57
C THR A 322 21.08 1.13 -4.87
N LEU A 323 21.76 2.05 -4.23
CA LEU A 323 23.18 2.29 -4.35
C LEU A 323 23.85 2.10 -2.98
N ASP A 324 24.95 1.37 -2.93
CA ASP A 324 25.73 1.21 -1.71
C ASP A 324 26.47 2.51 -1.39
N LEU A 325 26.49 2.85 -0.12
CA LEU A 325 27.22 3.99 0.43
C LEU A 325 28.30 3.52 1.39
N PRO A 326 29.30 4.36 1.71
CA PRO A 326 30.26 4.08 2.77
C PRO A 326 29.56 3.75 4.10
N TYR A 327 30.26 3.01 4.97
CA TYR A 327 29.78 2.64 6.31
C TYR A 327 28.46 1.85 6.28
N ASN A 328 28.34 0.91 5.33
CA ASN A 328 27.20 0.01 5.16
C ASN A 328 25.84 0.71 4.96
N GLY A 329 25.82 2.01 4.69
CA GLY A 329 24.61 2.74 4.33
C GLY A 329 24.13 2.41 2.92
N GLN A 330 22.88 2.72 2.61
CA GLN A 330 22.32 2.58 1.27
C GLN A 330 21.49 3.80 0.88
N LEU A 331 21.53 4.13 -0.41
CA LEU A 331 20.70 5.18 -1.02
C LEU A 331 19.73 4.54 -2.02
N LYS A 332 18.44 4.63 -1.73
CA LYS A 332 17.38 4.33 -2.69
C LYS A 332 17.10 5.62 -3.46
N LEU A 333 17.52 5.67 -4.73
CA LEU A 333 17.53 6.89 -5.56
C LEU A 333 16.57 6.73 -6.73
N THR A 334 15.70 7.70 -6.95
CA THR A 334 14.88 7.80 -8.17
C THR A 334 15.78 8.13 -9.37
N THR A 335 15.91 7.20 -10.30
CA THR A 335 16.81 7.30 -11.46
C THR A 335 16.09 7.35 -12.79
N ASN A 336 14.90 6.77 -12.89
CA ASN A 336 14.18 6.58 -14.15
C ASN A 336 12.70 6.94 -14.02
N LYS A 337 12.11 7.35 -15.14
CA LYS A 337 10.67 7.23 -15.40
C LYS A 337 10.42 5.97 -16.17
N TRP A 338 9.28 5.33 -15.94
CA TRP A 338 8.91 4.18 -16.72
C TRP A 338 7.67 4.44 -17.60
N TYR A 339 7.58 3.67 -18.67
CA TYR A 339 6.59 3.82 -19.72
C TYR A 339 5.96 2.46 -20.03
N THR A 340 4.64 2.43 -20.17
CA THR A 340 3.88 1.24 -20.56
C THR A 340 4.18 0.85 -22.02
N PRO A 341 3.70 -0.30 -22.51
CA PRO A 341 3.88 -0.71 -23.92
C PRO A 341 3.44 0.32 -24.95
N SER A 342 2.36 1.05 -24.69
CA SER A 342 1.89 2.13 -25.57
C SER A 342 2.73 3.42 -25.51
N GLY A 343 3.71 3.49 -24.60
CA GLY A 343 4.55 4.67 -24.39
C GLY A 343 3.98 5.67 -23.38
N ARG A 344 2.89 5.35 -22.68
CA ARG A 344 2.33 6.21 -21.61
C ARG A 344 3.26 6.26 -20.41
N CYS A 345 3.50 7.46 -19.86
CA CYS A 345 4.06 7.65 -18.54
C CYS A 345 2.93 8.00 -17.57
N ILE A 346 2.64 7.12 -16.64
CA ILE A 346 1.51 7.26 -15.72
C ILE A 346 1.81 8.10 -14.47
N GLN A 347 2.98 8.75 -14.42
CA GLN A 347 3.37 9.59 -13.27
C GLN A 347 2.35 10.71 -13.05
N ALA A 348 1.64 10.66 -11.92
CA ALA A 348 0.59 11.61 -11.59
C ALA A 348 1.14 12.96 -11.10
N ILE A 349 2.25 12.94 -10.37
CA ILE A 349 2.81 14.10 -9.69
C ILE A 349 4.12 14.51 -10.34
N THR A 350 4.24 15.79 -10.73
CA THR A 350 5.50 16.38 -11.13
C THR A 350 6.11 17.09 -9.93
N TYR A 351 7.28 16.63 -9.48
CA TYR A 351 8.06 17.28 -8.44
C TYR A 351 8.86 18.43 -9.06
N LYS A 352 8.54 19.68 -8.70
CA LYS A 352 9.28 20.85 -9.15
C LYS A 352 10.40 21.15 -8.15
N HIS A 353 11.64 21.05 -8.60
CA HIS A 353 12.82 21.20 -7.75
C HIS A 353 13.35 22.64 -7.69
N ALA A 354 12.76 23.59 -8.41
CA ALA A 354 13.20 24.97 -8.46
C ALA A 354 12.38 25.86 -7.51
N ARG A 355 13.07 26.58 -6.62
CA ARG A 355 12.55 27.68 -5.81
C ARG A 355 11.27 27.38 -5.01
N GLY A 356 11.37 26.48 -4.00
CA GLY A 356 10.28 26.25 -3.06
C GLY A 356 9.21 25.23 -3.54
N GLY A 357 9.58 24.34 -4.41
CA GLY A 357 8.97 23.10 -4.90
C GLY A 357 7.52 22.84 -4.57
N SER A 358 6.57 23.37 -5.33
CA SER A 358 5.20 22.87 -5.31
C SER A 358 5.08 21.62 -6.18
N THR A 359 4.47 20.56 -5.64
CA THR A 359 4.04 19.41 -6.45
C THR A 359 2.89 19.84 -7.36
N VAL A 360 2.99 19.51 -8.64
CA VAL A 360 1.90 19.78 -9.60
C VAL A 360 1.30 18.45 -10.04
N GLN A 361 0.03 18.30 -9.77
CA GLN A 361 -0.73 17.17 -10.29
C GLN A 361 -0.97 17.38 -11.79
N LYS A 362 -0.80 16.32 -12.59
CA LYS A 362 -1.03 16.36 -14.02
C LYS A 362 -2.51 16.59 -14.29
N SER A 363 -2.86 17.58 -15.11
CA SER A 363 -4.24 17.90 -15.44
C SER A 363 -4.69 17.17 -16.70
N ASP A 364 -5.99 16.86 -16.79
CA ASP A 364 -6.60 16.23 -17.95
C ASP A 364 -6.48 17.06 -19.24
N SER A 365 -6.36 18.40 -19.11
CA SER A 365 -6.22 19.33 -20.23
C SER A 365 -4.85 19.26 -20.93
N THR A 366 -3.83 18.76 -20.25
CA THR A 366 -2.46 18.60 -20.80
C THR A 366 -2.10 17.16 -21.14
N ALA A 367 -3.05 16.24 -20.95
CA ALA A 367 -2.83 14.81 -21.13
C ALA A 367 -2.76 14.44 -22.62
N LYS A 368 -1.79 13.59 -22.97
CA LYS A 368 -1.66 13.02 -24.31
C LYS A 368 -2.50 11.76 -24.43
N VAL A 369 -3.02 11.52 -25.65
CA VAL A 369 -3.75 10.30 -25.98
C VAL A 369 -2.78 9.25 -26.52
N PHE A 370 -2.93 8.03 -26.05
CA PHE A 370 -2.19 6.84 -26.48
C PHE A 370 -3.17 5.75 -26.89
N LEU A 371 -2.72 4.86 -27.76
CA LEU A 371 -3.54 3.77 -28.29
C LEU A 371 -3.06 2.42 -27.75
N THR A 372 -4.00 1.56 -27.39
CA THR A 372 -3.74 0.15 -27.10
C THR A 372 -3.44 -0.64 -28.39
N ALA A 373 -3.11 -1.92 -28.25
CA ALA A 373 -2.82 -2.79 -29.40
C ALA A 373 -3.99 -2.87 -30.40
N HIS A 374 -5.24 -2.80 -29.94
CA HIS A 374 -6.43 -2.80 -30.80
C HIS A 374 -6.97 -1.40 -31.08
N GLY A 375 -6.30 -0.32 -30.64
CA GLY A 375 -6.69 1.06 -30.96
C GLY A 375 -7.67 1.70 -29.98
N ARG A 376 -7.84 1.19 -28.76
CA ARG A 376 -8.57 1.89 -27.69
C ARG A 376 -7.76 3.10 -27.21
N GLU A 377 -8.44 4.20 -26.93
CA GLU A 377 -7.81 5.46 -26.54
C GLU A 377 -7.70 5.59 -25.01
N PHE A 378 -6.50 5.89 -24.50
CA PHE A 378 -6.25 6.24 -23.11
C PHE A 378 -5.38 7.48 -22.99
N LYS A 379 -5.63 8.27 -21.93
CA LYS A 379 -4.85 9.48 -21.63
C LYS A 379 -3.82 9.21 -20.54
N ASP A 380 -2.70 9.93 -20.59
CA ASP A 380 -1.66 9.89 -19.55
C ASP A 380 -1.95 10.88 -18.40
N VAL A 381 -3.12 10.74 -17.78
CA VAL A 381 -3.63 11.65 -16.73
C VAL A 381 -3.12 11.35 -15.31
N GLY A 382 -2.14 10.46 -15.18
CA GLY A 382 -1.66 9.96 -13.90
C GLY A 382 -2.45 8.74 -13.43
N GLY A 383 -1.72 7.65 -13.15
CA GLY A 383 -2.29 6.35 -12.85
C GLY A 383 -2.91 5.64 -14.06
N ILE A 384 -3.32 4.41 -13.83
CA ILE A 384 -4.10 3.61 -14.78
C ILE A 384 -5.57 3.90 -14.55
N VAL A 385 -6.26 4.40 -15.57
CA VAL A 385 -7.70 4.58 -15.57
C VAL A 385 -8.35 3.23 -15.89
N PRO A 386 -9.25 2.70 -15.04
CA PRO A 386 -9.88 1.42 -15.30
C PRO A 386 -10.80 1.47 -16.53
N ASP A 387 -10.99 0.32 -17.18
CA ASP A 387 -11.95 0.15 -18.27
C ASP A 387 -13.40 0.23 -17.76
N ILE A 388 -13.61 -0.27 -16.53
CA ILE A 388 -14.90 -0.21 -15.81
C ILE A 388 -14.64 0.42 -14.44
N GLU A 389 -15.22 1.59 -14.21
CA GLU A 389 -15.15 2.23 -12.90
C GLU A 389 -16.21 1.65 -11.96
N VAL A 390 -15.73 1.06 -10.85
CA VAL A 390 -16.57 0.57 -9.75
C VAL A 390 -15.96 1.06 -8.44
N LYS A 391 -16.66 1.94 -7.74
CA LYS A 391 -16.22 2.44 -6.43
C LYS A 391 -16.49 1.38 -5.37
N ALA A 392 -15.50 1.15 -4.51
CA ALA A 392 -15.70 0.37 -3.28
C ALA A 392 -16.62 1.10 -2.31
N ASP A 393 -17.19 0.37 -1.37
CA ASP A 393 -17.88 1.00 -0.24
C ASP A 393 -16.87 1.83 0.57
N SER A 394 -17.28 3.03 0.97
CA SER A 394 -16.48 3.85 1.86
C SER A 394 -16.58 3.32 3.28
N LEU A 395 -15.45 3.29 4.00
CA LEU A 395 -15.46 2.99 5.43
C LEU A 395 -16.07 4.19 6.18
N PRO A 396 -17.22 4.04 6.86
CA PRO A 396 -17.82 5.14 7.60
C PRO A 396 -16.94 5.50 8.80
N ASN A 397 -16.98 6.77 9.20
CA ASN A 397 -16.11 7.30 10.24
C ASN A 397 -16.24 6.53 11.58
N ILE A 398 -17.46 6.14 11.94
CA ILE A 398 -17.71 5.31 13.12
C ILE A 398 -16.96 3.97 13.06
N ALA A 399 -16.92 3.30 11.91
CA ALA A 399 -16.20 2.03 11.75
C ALA A 399 -14.67 2.24 11.84
N TYR A 400 -14.17 3.34 11.26
CA TYR A 400 -12.76 3.70 11.42
C TYR A 400 -12.37 3.93 12.88
N TYR A 401 -13.17 4.68 13.64
CA TYR A 401 -12.90 4.95 15.06
C TYR A 401 -12.95 3.67 15.91
N LEU A 402 -13.89 2.76 15.62
CA LEU A 402 -13.96 1.45 16.27
C LEU A 402 -12.73 0.61 16.01
N ALA A 403 -12.31 0.48 14.73
CA ALA A 403 -11.16 -0.33 14.34
C ALA A 403 -9.82 0.22 14.85
N ALA A 404 -9.64 1.54 14.75
CA ALA A 404 -8.39 2.21 15.13
C ALA A 404 -8.32 2.59 16.62
N ALA A 405 -9.39 2.40 17.40
CA ALA A 405 -9.52 2.83 18.79
C ALA A 405 -9.08 4.31 18.99
N VAL A 406 -9.51 5.20 18.08
CA VAL A 406 -9.08 6.62 18.03
C VAL A 406 -9.40 7.35 19.33
N ASP A 407 -10.53 7.03 19.97
CA ASP A 407 -10.94 7.54 21.29
C ASP A 407 -10.30 6.78 22.46
N SER A 408 -9.30 5.94 22.18
CA SER A 408 -8.66 5.04 23.15
C SER A 408 -9.62 3.99 23.77
N ASN A 409 -10.77 3.78 23.15
CA ASN A 409 -11.75 2.79 23.56
C ASN A 409 -11.50 1.48 22.79
N GLU A 410 -11.24 0.41 23.52
CA GLU A 410 -10.89 -0.91 22.96
C GLU A 410 -12.13 -1.82 22.80
N VAL A 411 -13.32 -1.25 22.69
CA VAL A 411 -14.59 -2.01 22.72
C VAL A 411 -14.68 -3.06 21.63
N LEU A 412 -14.23 -2.75 20.40
CA LEU A 412 -14.21 -3.70 19.29
C LEU A 412 -13.26 -4.86 19.59
N HIS A 413 -11.99 -4.55 19.87
CA HIS A 413 -10.99 -5.57 20.20
C HIS A 413 -11.40 -6.45 21.39
N ASN A 414 -11.90 -5.85 22.45
CA ASN A 414 -12.36 -6.59 23.64
C ASN A 414 -13.55 -7.51 23.30
N TYR A 415 -14.49 -7.05 22.46
CA TYR A 415 -15.61 -7.88 21.99
C TYR A 415 -15.12 -9.09 21.18
N GLU A 416 -14.21 -8.88 20.24
CA GLU A 416 -13.63 -9.94 19.41
C GLU A 416 -12.89 -10.98 20.25
N VAL A 417 -12.05 -10.55 21.20
CA VAL A 417 -11.31 -11.45 22.10
C VAL A 417 -12.28 -12.28 22.96
N ASP A 418 -13.34 -11.66 23.48
CA ASP A 418 -14.37 -12.37 24.26
C ASP A 418 -15.19 -13.33 23.39
N TYR A 419 -15.51 -12.92 22.14
CA TYR A 419 -16.22 -13.79 21.21
C TYR A 419 -15.40 -15.05 20.89
N ILE A 420 -14.12 -14.87 20.55
CA ILE A 420 -13.18 -15.95 20.26
C ILE A 420 -13.02 -16.88 21.48
N ALA A 421 -12.99 -16.31 22.68
CA ALA A 421 -12.88 -17.11 23.91
C ALA A 421 -14.11 -18.01 24.19
N ARG A 422 -15.31 -17.54 23.79
CA ARG A 422 -16.57 -18.26 23.97
C ARG A 422 -16.84 -19.29 22.86
N HIS A 423 -16.22 -19.15 21.70
CA HIS A 423 -16.45 -19.99 20.52
C HIS A 423 -15.16 -20.73 20.13
N PRO A 424 -14.94 -21.98 20.61
CA PRO A 424 -13.73 -22.75 20.23
C PRO A 424 -13.59 -22.99 18.73
N THR A 425 -14.68 -23.01 17.97
CA THR A 425 -14.76 -23.17 16.52
C THR A 425 -15.82 -22.26 15.94
N ILE A 426 -15.66 -21.90 14.68
CA ILE A 426 -16.66 -21.16 13.89
C ILE A 426 -16.94 -21.89 12.56
N ALA A 427 -17.95 -21.44 11.81
CA ALA A 427 -18.22 -21.93 10.46
C ALA A 427 -16.99 -21.70 9.53
N PRO A 428 -16.89 -22.41 8.39
CA PRO A 428 -15.86 -22.15 7.40
C PRO A 428 -15.78 -20.69 7.02
N ALA A 429 -14.59 -20.20 6.68
CA ALA A 429 -14.31 -18.78 6.44
C ALA A 429 -15.29 -18.11 5.47
N GLY A 430 -15.58 -18.77 4.33
CA GLY A 430 -16.52 -18.26 3.33
C GLY A 430 -18.00 -18.31 3.73
N GLU A 431 -18.34 -18.98 4.84
CA GLU A 431 -19.72 -19.16 5.31
C GLU A 431 -20.01 -18.43 6.63
N PHE A 432 -18.95 -18.06 7.37
CA PHE A 432 -19.12 -17.43 8.67
C PHE A 432 -19.81 -16.06 8.55
N SER A 433 -20.87 -15.89 9.31
CA SER A 433 -21.56 -14.61 9.50
C SER A 433 -21.92 -14.43 10.96
N LEU A 434 -21.65 -13.25 11.50
CA LEU A 434 -22.03 -12.87 12.84
C LEU A 434 -23.57 -12.83 12.93
N SER A 435 -24.16 -13.40 13.97
CA SER A 435 -25.62 -13.35 14.13
C SER A 435 -26.10 -11.93 14.45
N ASP A 436 -27.39 -11.66 14.24
CA ASP A 436 -27.97 -10.38 14.63
C ASP A 436 -27.99 -10.20 16.14
N THR A 437 -28.10 -11.29 16.90
CA THR A 437 -28.01 -11.29 18.37
C THR A 437 -26.61 -10.92 18.85
N ASP A 438 -25.57 -11.47 18.20
CA ASP A 438 -24.17 -11.13 18.52
C ASP A 438 -23.86 -9.68 18.17
N TYR A 439 -24.41 -9.17 17.06
CA TYR A 439 -24.25 -7.76 16.72
C TYR A 439 -24.94 -6.83 17.72
N GLU A 440 -26.12 -7.21 18.20
CA GLU A 440 -26.82 -6.42 19.22
C GLU A 440 -26.05 -6.43 20.56
N GLU A 441 -25.45 -7.56 20.96
CA GLU A 441 -24.52 -7.61 22.09
C GLU A 441 -23.36 -6.63 21.90
N PHE A 442 -22.72 -6.64 20.70
CA PHE A 442 -21.66 -5.68 20.38
C PHE A 442 -22.13 -4.23 20.50
N LYS A 443 -23.29 -3.89 19.92
CA LYS A 443 -23.89 -2.56 19.97
C LYS A 443 -24.11 -2.10 21.41
N GLN A 444 -24.65 -2.97 22.28
CA GLN A 444 -24.84 -2.66 23.70
C GLN A 444 -23.51 -2.40 24.41
N ARG A 445 -22.46 -3.16 24.10
CA ARG A 445 -21.11 -2.92 24.63
C ARG A 445 -20.55 -1.57 24.18
N VAL A 446 -20.73 -1.19 22.92
CA VAL A 446 -20.33 0.13 22.42
C VAL A 446 -21.06 1.25 23.17
N MET A 447 -22.37 1.12 23.35
CA MET A 447 -23.18 2.11 24.10
C MET A 447 -22.77 2.22 25.57
N ALA A 448 -22.45 1.09 26.22
CA ALA A 448 -22.03 1.06 27.63
C ALA A 448 -20.58 1.56 27.84
N SER A 449 -19.74 1.51 26.83
CA SER A 449 -18.32 1.86 26.91
C SER A 449 -18.04 3.37 26.90
N GLY A 450 -19.06 4.19 26.60
CA GLY A 450 -18.89 5.63 26.42
C GLY A 450 -18.14 6.00 25.12
N PHE A 451 -18.14 5.11 24.13
CA PHE A 451 -17.51 5.32 22.82
C PHE A 451 -17.96 6.63 22.17
N LYS A 452 -17.00 7.35 21.62
CA LYS A 452 -17.20 8.62 20.91
C LYS A 452 -16.43 8.63 19.59
N TYR A 453 -16.99 9.29 18.60
CA TYR A 453 -16.30 9.55 17.35
C TYR A 453 -16.74 10.89 16.75
N ASP A 454 -15.88 11.51 15.97
CA ASP A 454 -16.15 12.77 15.30
C ASP A 454 -16.97 12.55 14.02
N ARG A 455 -17.92 13.43 13.77
CA ARG A 455 -18.69 13.46 12.52
C ARG A 455 -18.32 14.70 11.70
N GLU A 456 -17.95 14.45 10.46
CA GLU A 456 -17.63 15.55 9.54
C GLU A 456 -18.82 16.50 9.32
N SER A 457 -20.06 15.97 9.29
CA SER A 457 -21.26 16.80 9.14
C SER A 457 -21.45 17.81 10.29
N GLU A 458 -21.07 17.46 11.51
CA GLU A 458 -21.12 18.37 12.65
C GLU A 458 -20.05 19.45 12.54
N LYS A 459 -18.83 19.09 12.13
CA LYS A 459 -17.73 20.05 11.89
C LYS A 459 -18.08 21.03 10.77
N TYR A 460 -18.64 20.53 9.67
CA TYR A 460 -19.06 21.40 8.55
C TYR A 460 -20.22 22.31 8.94
N LEU A 461 -21.18 21.86 9.75
CA LEU A 461 -22.27 22.69 10.26
C LEU A 461 -21.73 23.80 11.16
N GLU A 462 -20.79 23.51 12.06
CA GLU A 462 -20.18 24.52 12.93
C GLU A 462 -19.39 25.54 12.11
N ASN A 463 -18.58 25.09 11.14
CA ASN A 463 -17.88 25.99 10.24
C ASN A 463 -18.85 26.88 9.42
N LEU A 464 -19.99 26.33 8.99
CA LEU A 464 -21.02 27.07 8.26
C LEU A 464 -21.69 28.12 9.16
N LYS A 465 -21.96 27.79 10.44
CA LYS A 465 -22.48 28.75 11.41
C LYS A 465 -21.49 29.91 11.62
N GLU A 466 -20.21 29.62 11.82
CA GLU A 466 -19.19 30.67 11.98
C GLU A 466 -19.07 31.56 10.72
N LEU A 467 -19.14 30.98 9.54
CA LEU A 467 -19.15 31.73 8.28
C LEU A 467 -20.40 32.63 8.17
N ALA A 468 -21.58 32.07 8.48
CA ALA A 468 -22.84 32.84 8.44
C ALA A 468 -22.86 33.97 9.46
N LYS A 469 -22.25 33.80 10.66
CA LYS A 469 -22.05 34.88 11.64
C LYS A 469 -21.15 35.99 11.07
N PHE A 470 -20.03 35.61 10.44
CA PHE A 470 -19.11 36.56 9.81
C PHE A 470 -19.76 37.37 8.67
N GLU A 471 -20.59 36.69 7.87
CA GLU A 471 -21.32 37.31 6.74
C GLU A 471 -22.60 38.04 7.16
N GLY A 472 -23.03 37.94 8.43
CA GLY A 472 -24.21 38.64 8.97
C GLY A 472 -25.56 37.95 8.71
N TYR A 473 -25.59 36.71 8.19
CA TYR A 473 -26.82 35.96 7.88
C TYR A 473 -27.28 35.02 9.01
N TYR A 474 -26.45 34.82 10.04
CA TYR A 474 -26.75 33.84 11.07
C TYR A 474 -28.05 34.12 11.85
N ASP A 475 -28.33 35.39 12.17
CA ASP A 475 -29.51 35.73 12.98
C ASP A 475 -30.82 35.52 12.22
N GLU A 476 -30.84 35.75 10.90
CA GLU A 476 -32.00 35.44 10.04
C GLU A 476 -32.23 33.94 9.88
N ALA A 477 -31.15 33.14 9.80
CA ALA A 477 -31.20 31.70 9.57
C ALA A 477 -31.08 30.86 10.87
N ARG A 478 -31.21 31.47 12.03
CA ARG A 478 -30.96 30.80 13.32
C ARG A 478 -31.86 29.57 13.52
N SER A 479 -33.14 29.69 13.21
CA SER A 479 -34.10 28.59 13.36
C SER A 479 -33.77 27.40 12.50
N GLU A 480 -33.29 27.64 11.27
CA GLU A 480 -32.89 26.62 10.31
C GLU A 480 -31.60 25.91 10.77
N PHE A 481 -30.64 26.67 11.27
CA PHE A 481 -29.43 26.10 11.88
C PHE A 481 -29.74 25.23 13.09
N GLU A 482 -30.58 25.68 14.01
CA GLU A 482 -31.00 24.90 15.19
C GLU A 482 -31.79 23.66 14.78
N ALA A 483 -32.68 23.76 13.80
CA ALA A 483 -33.43 22.62 13.29
C ALA A 483 -32.50 21.57 12.63
N LEU A 484 -31.51 22.03 11.85
CA LEU A 484 -30.54 21.16 11.22
C LEU A 484 -29.62 20.51 12.26
N GLU A 485 -29.12 21.25 13.24
CA GLU A 485 -28.31 20.75 14.35
C GLU A 485 -29.05 19.65 15.12
N ASN A 486 -30.31 19.87 15.46
CA ASN A 486 -31.14 18.86 16.14
C ASN A 486 -31.33 17.59 15.31
N LYS A 487 -31.47 17.72 13.99
CA LYS A 487 -31.59 16.57 13.07
C LYS A 487 -30.27 15.81 12.89
N LEU A 488 -29.14 16.53 12.91
CA LEU A 488 -27.80 15.97 12.78
C LEU A 488 -27.20 15.57 14.14
N LYS A 489 -27.91 15.81 15.25
CA LYS A 489 -27.44 15.48 16.59
C LYS A 489 -26.93 14.04 16.67
N HIS A 490 -25.73 13.92 17.23
CA HIS A 490 -25.03 12.65 17.34
C HIS A 490 -25.86 11.59 18.10
N ASN A 491 -26.02 10.43 17.46
CA ASN A 491 -26.69 9.27 18.05
C ASN A 491 -25.95 7.99 17.65
N VAL A 492 -25.03 7.55 18.52
CA VAL A 492 -24.19 6.36 18.28
C VAL A 492 -25.04 5.12 17.98
N ALA A 493 -26.16 4.92 18.69
CA ALA A 493 -27.03 3.75 18.47
C ALA A 493 -27.62 3.74 17.05
N LYS A 494 -28.14 4.89 16.60
CA LYS A 494 -28.66 5.05 15.24
C LYS A 494 -27.57 4.87 14.17
N ASP A 495 -26.36 5.38 14.44
CA ASP A 495 -25.25 5.31 13.51
C ASP A 495 -24.70 3.88 13.40
N LEU A 496 -24.72 3.10 14.51
CA LEU A 496 -24.43 1.66 14.50
C LEU A 496 -25.46 0.88 13.67
N ASP A 497 -26.76 1.20 13.79
CA ASP A 497 -27.82 0.55 12.99
C ASP A 497 -27.67 0.89 11.49
N TYR A 498 -27.45 2.16 11.19
CA TYR A 498 -27.28 2.62 9.79
C TYR A 498 -26.07 1.97 9.11
N ASN A 499 -24.97 1.80 9.83
CA ASN A 499 -23.73 1.22 9.34
C ASN A 499 -23.56 -0.28 9.68
N LYS A 500 -24.65 -0.95 10.14
CA LYS A 500 -24.63 -2.35 10.63
C LYS A 500 -23.89 -3.28 9.67
N ARG A 501 -24.21 -3.24 8.38
CA ARG A 501 -23.61 -4.11 7.37
C ARG A 501 -22.07 -3.99 7.33
N VAL A 502 -21.56 -2.76 7.29
CA VAL A 502 -20.10 -2.52 7.19
C VAL A 502 -19.40 -2.91 8.48
N ILE A 503 -19.97 -2.54 9.65
CA ILE A 503 -19.38 -2.84 10.96
C ILE A 503 -19.41 -4.35 11.23
N LYS A 504 -20.52 -5.01 10.91
CA LYS A 504 -20.67 -6.46 11.07
C LYS A 504 -19.63 -7.21 10.22
N HIS A 505 -19.47 -6.82 8.96
CA HIS A 505 -18.47 -7.39 8.06
C HIS A 505 -17.02 -7.18 8.57
N MET A 506 -16.73 -6.02 9.14
CA MET A 506 -15.43 -5.75 9.78
C MET A 506 -15.17 -6.71 10.95
N ILE A 507 -16.13 -6.87 11.85
CA ILE A 507 -16.04 -7.81 12.99
C ILE A 507 -15.88 -9.25 12.48
N GLU A 508 -16.63 -9.65 11.46
CA GLU A 508 -16.56 -10.99 10.85
C GLU A 508 -15.15 -11.28 10.34
N ASN A 509 -14.55 -10.35 9.59
CA ASN A 509 -13.20 -10.50 9.05
C ASN A 509 -12.15 -10.67 10.14
N ASP A 510 -12.22 -9.88 11.22
CA ASP A 510 -11.29 -9.95 12.33
C ASP A 510 -11.45 -11.24 13.16
N ILE A 511 -12.70 -11.70 13.37
CA ILE A 511 -12.95 -12.99 14.00
C ILE A 511 -12.43 -14.13 13.11
N VAL A 512 -12.76 -14.13 11.81
CA VAL A 512 -12.32 -15.16 10.87
C VAL A 512 -10.80 -15.25 10.78
N ALA A 513 -10.09 -14.11 10.81
CA ALA A 513 -8.62 -14.07 10.83
C ALA A 513 -8.04 -14.83 12.04
N ALA A 514 -8.70 -14.79 13.20
CA ALA A 514 -8.23 -15.48 14.39
C ALA A 514 -8.30 -17.02 14.30
N TYR A 515 -9.17 -17.58 13.43
CA TYR A 515 -9.31 -19.05 13.23
C TYR A 515 -8.66 -19.53 11.95
N TYR A 516 -8.74 -18.74 10.87
CA TYR A 516 -8.37 -19.13 9.52
C TYR A 516 -7.26 -18.24 8.94
N TYR A 517 -6.65 -17.38 9.75
CA TYR A 517 -5.59 -16.44 9.39
C TYR A 517 -6.02 -15.48 8.27
N GLN A 518 -5.08 -14.71 7.74
CA GLN A 518 -5.34 -13.73 6.67
C GLN A 518 -6.08 -14.34 5.46
N LYS A 519 -5.77 -15.57 5.10
CA LYS A 519 -6.45 -16.23 3.96
C LYS A 519 -7.95 -16.35 4.19
N GLY A 520 -8.38 -16.70 5.42
CA GLY A 520 -9.80 -16.79 5.76
C GLY A 520 -10.49 -15.45 5.75
N SER A 521 -9.84 -14.40 6.29
CA SER A 521 -10.36 -13.04 6.24
C SER A 521 -10.57 -12.56 4.80
N ILE A 522 -9.60 -12.82 3.90
CA ILE A 522 -9.77 -12.49 2.47
C ILE A 522 -10.95 -13.27 1.88
N GLU A 523 -11.03 -14.57 2.11
CA GLU A 523 -12.13 -15.41 1.61
C GLU A 523 -13.49 -14.90 2.08
N ASN A 524 -13.62 -14.55 3.36
CA ASN A 524 -14.85 -14.00 3.92
C ASN A 524 -15.23 -12.65 3.25
N SER A 525 -14.24 -11.78 3.04
CA SER A 525 -14.44 -10.45 2.48
C SER A 525 -14.96 -10.46 1.02
N LEU A 526 -14.76 -11.54 0.27
CA LEU A 526 -15.19 -11.62 -1.12
C LEU A 526 -16.73 -11.72 -1.28
N ARG A 527 -17.46 -12.18 -0.26
CA ARG A 527 -18.91 -12.39 -0.33
C ARG A 527 -19.72 -11.11 -0.64
N ASP A 528 -19.31 -10.00 -0.04
CA ASP A 528 -20.01 -8.72 -0.13
C ASP A 528 -19.25 -7.67 -0.95
N ASP A 529 -18.23 -8.09 -1.70
CA ASP A 529 -17.36 -7.21 -2.47
C ASP A 529 -18.01 -6.84 -3.82
N LYS A 530 -18.45 -5.58 -3.96
CA LYS A 530 -19.10 -5.07 -5.17
C LYS A 530 -18.22 -5.13 -6.42
N GLN A 531 -16.90 -4.93 -6.26
CA GLN A 531 -15.96 -4.96 -7.37
C GLN A 531 -15.75 -6.39 -7.85
N VAL A 532 -15.66 -7.34 -6.92
CA VAL A 532 -15.60 -8.78 -7.24
C VAL A 532 -16.90 -9.24 -7.90
N ALA A 533 -18.06 -8.84 -7.37
CA ALA A 533 -19.34 -9.17 -7.94
C ALA A 533 -19.48 -8.67 -9.40
N GLU A 534 -19.06 -7.44 -9.69
CA GLU A 534 -19.09 -6.91 -11.07
C GLU A 534 -18.08 -7.61 -11.99
N ALA A 535 -16.89 -8.00 -11.46
CA ALA A 535 -15.91 -8.79 -12.20
C ALA A 535 -16.45 -10.20 -12.53
N LEU A 536 -17.11 -10.85 -11.58
CA LEU A 536 -17.77 -12.15 -11.79
C LEU A 536 -18.87 -12.05 -12.85
N LYS A 537 -19.71 -11.02 -12.77
CA LYS A 537 -20.75 -10.75 -13.75
C LYS A 537 -20.18 -10.54 -15.16
N LEU A 538 -19.10 -9.77 -15.27
CA LEU A 538 -18.42 -9.53 -16.55
C LEU A 538 -17.82 -10.82 -17.13
N LEU A 539 -17.14 -11.62 -16.31
CA LEU A 539 -16.53 -12.87 -16.76
C LEU A 539 -17.55 -13.97 -17.11
N ASN A 540 -18.79 -13.84 -16.64
CA ASN A 540 -19.91 -14.67 -17.04
C ASN A 540 -20.61 -14.19 -18.32
N ASP A 541 -20.33 -12.97 -18.81
CA ASP A 541 -20.85 -12.38 -20.05
C ASP A 541 -19.71 -12.18 -21.07
N GLU A 542 -19.40 -13.24 -21.82
CA GLU A 542 -18.29 -13.23 -22.78
C GLU A 542 -18.46 -12.17 -23.88
N ALA A 543 -19.70 -11.88 -24.28
CA ALA A 543 -19.99 -10.90 -25.32
C ALA A 543 -19.62 -9.49 -24.84
N LYS A 544 -20.06 -9.11 -23.63
CA LYS A 544 -19.73 -7.83 -22.99
C LYS A 544 -18.23 -7.72 -22.69
N TYR A 545 -17.60 -8.81 -22.22
CA TYR A 545 -16.14 -8.85 -21.99
C TYR A 545 -15.35 -8.53 -23.27
N ARG A 546 -15.70 -9.17 -24.38
CA ARG A 546 -15.05 -8.96 -25.67
C ARG A 546 -15.35 -7.57 -26.26
N GLU A 547 -16.53 -7.02 -26.02
CA GLU A 547 -16.92 -5.67 -26.47
C GLU A 547 -16.01 -4.60 -25.83
N ILE A 548 -15.72 -4.71 -24.53
CA ILE A 548 -14.87 -3.75 -23.79
C ILE A 548 -13.44 -3.72 -24.36
N LEU A 549 -12.90 -4.86 -24.78
CA LEU A 549 -11.55 -4.96 -25.36
C LEU A 549 -11.46 -4.53 -26.83
N ARG A 550 -12.57 -4.11 -27.45
CA ARG A 550 -12.58 -3.58 -28.82
C ARG A 550 -12.54 -2.06 -28.82
N PRO A 551 -11.95 -1.44 -29.88
CA PRO A 551 -12.04 0.01 -30.03
C PRO A 551 -13.51 0.43 -30.17
N LYS A 552 -13.89 1.53 -29.51
CA LYS A 552 -15.21 2.12 -29.73
C LYS A 552 -15.32 2.54 -31.18
N LYS A 553 -16.33 2.05 -31.90
CA LYS A 553 -16.63 2.53 -33.25
C LYS A 553 -16.88 4.04 -33.17
N LYS A 554 -16.10 4.82 -33.92
CA LYS A 554 -16.32 6.28 -34.06
C LYS A 554 -17.67 6.56 -34.71
#